data_26019806b70a8470838952519df0f686
#
_entry.id   26019806b70a8470838952519df0f686
#
_cell.length_a   1.000
_cell.length_b   1.000
_cell.length_c   1.000
_cell.angle_alpha   90.00
_cell.angle_beta   90.00
_cell.angle_gamma   90.00
#
_symmetry.space_group_name_H-M   'P 1'
#
loop_
_entity.id
_entity.type
_entity.pdbx_description
1 polymer ?
#
loop_
_entity_poly.entity_id
_entity_poly.type
_entity_poly.pdbx_seq_one_letter_code
_entity_poly.pdbx_strand_id
1 'polypeptide(L)'
;TCWDVEKKEWYHLYPNERIAPDDPLFWTRSMQNWDHMCADCHSTNLRKKFDDSSQTFSTAYSEINVACESCHGPGRKHVELARANEGWEGLTHFGLTDVNSTNVAQIESCAKCHARRGFVHPGHHANDSFLDHFLPEVVQPWSPDMQVPTYHVDGQIDDEVYVYGSYVQSKMFHKGVRCVDCHDPHSVKLHTYTNQLCTRCHVPNEDNPTGFDTPDHHFHQSGTKGAQCVECHMPHKTYMGIDKRRDHSIRIPRPDHTVKFGTPNACNQCHTDKDANWAADAVVKYKGPDRPKDVRHPAAFHAFRNGKPEAERLLLETCRDPESPAFTRAGAMLALRQFISSASFDEARRNLDANDSIVRVAAVAKLENLSDVDAHRDLVSMLKDPIRS
;
A
#
# COMPACT_ATOMS: atom_id res chain seq x y z
N THR A 1 19.68 3.30 -17.42
CA THR A 1 20.75 2.52 -16.81
C THR A 1 21.01 3.06 -15.41
N CYS A 2 21.02 2.20 -14.41
CA CYS A 2 21.22 2.50 -12.99
C CYS A 2 22.51 1.87 -12.50
N TRP A 3 23.06 2.41 -11.40
CA TRP A 3 24.24 1.88 -10.74
C TRP A 3 23.84 1.21 -9.42
N ASP A 4 24.11 -0.09 -9.27
CA ASP A 4 23.97 -0.81 -8.00
C ASP A 4 25.21 -0.51 -7.13
N VAL A 5 25.00 0.22 -6.06
CA VAL A 5 26.09 0.65 -5.16
C VAL A 5 26.64 -0.48 -4.31
N GLU A 6 25.85 -1.52 -4.05
CA GLU A 6 26.26 -2.69 -3.27
C GLU A 6 27.10 -3.64 -4.11
N LYS A 7 26.60 -4.02 -5.29
CA LYS A 7 27.29 -4.91 -6.22
C LYS A 7 28.34 -4.23 -7.08
N LYS A 8 28.32 -2.87 -7.12
CA LYS A 8 29.23 -2.05 -7.96
C LYS A 8 29.14 -2.39 -9.44
N GLU A 9 27.93 -2.53 -9.95
CA GLU A 9 27.66 -2.87 -11.34
C GLU A 9 26.56 -2.00 -11.95
N TRP A 10 26.60 -1.84 -13.27
CA TRP A 10 25.55 -1.19 -14.04
C TRP A 10 24.44 -2.18 -14.36
N TYR A 11 23.20 -1.76 -14.23
CA TYR A 11 22.04 -2.55 -14.64
C TYR A 11 21.01 -1.69 -15.37
N HIS A 12 20.08 -2.35 -16.08
CA HIS A 12 18.95 -1.74 -16.76
C HIS A 12 17.64 -2.09 -16.05
N LEU A 13 16.76 -1.10 -15.85
CA LEU A 13 15.46 -1.33 -15.19
C LEU A 13 14.59 -2.32 -15.99
N TYR A 14 14.70 -2.30 -17.31
CA TYR A 14 13.96 -3.13 -18.24
C TYR A 14 14.93 -3.89 -19.15
N PRO A 15 15.65 -4.91 -18.63
CA PRO A 15 16.74 -5.53 -19.39
C PRO A 15 16.28 -6.33 -20.60
N ASN A 16 15.03 -6.79 -20.60
CA ASN A 16 14.43 -7.62 -21.63
C ASN A 16 13.44 -6.88 -22.54
N GLU A 17 13.30 -5.57 -22.37
CA GLU A 17 12.35 -4.76 -23.08
C GLU A 17 13.04 -3.64 -23.87
N ARG A 18 12.61 -3.44 -25.11
CA ARG A 18 13.03 -2.29 -25.89
C ARG A 18 12.02 -1.18 -25.72
N ILE A 19 12.32 -0.22 -24.86
CA ILE A 19 11.47 0.96 -24.64
C ILE A 19 11.62 1.90 -25.83
N ALA A 20 10.52 2.21 -26.50
CA ALA A 20 10.51 3.11 -27.67
C ALA A 20 10.68 4.58 -27.24
N PRO A 21 11.20 5.47 -28.12
CA PRO A 21 11.44 6.88 -27.74
C PRO A 21 10.19 7.69 -27.39
N ASP A 22 9.02 7.26 -27.81
CA ASP A 22 7.72 7.86 -27.52
C ASP A 22 7.03 7.25 -26.28
N ASP A 23 7.57 6.16 -25.74
CA ASP A 23 7.08 5.54 -24.53
C ASP A 23 7.36 6.42 -23.30
N PRO A 24 6.38 6.63 -22.38
CA PRO A 24 6.59 7.38 -21.13
C PRO A 24 7.75 6.86 -20.26
N LEU A 25 8.10 5.57 -20.34
CA LEU A 25 9.21 4.95 -19.63
C LEU A 25 10.58 5.16 -20.31
N PHE A 26 10.61 5.80 -21.49
CA PHE A 26 11.88 6.10 -22.14
C PHE A 26 12.70 7.08 -21.29
N TRP A 27 14.01 6.92 -21.24
CA TRP A 27 14.90 7.61 -20.30
C TRP A 27 14.84 9.15 -20.30
N THR A 28 14.34 9.77 -21.37
CA THR A 28 14.13 11.24 -21.47
C THR A 28 12.66 11.64 -21.25
N ARG A 29 11.77 10.71 -20.94
CA ARG A 29 10.34 10.97 -20.79
C ARG A 29 9.92 11.13 -19.33
N SER A 30 8.64 11.47 -19.14
CA SER A 30 8.08 11.88 -17.84
C SER A 30 8.29 10.85 -16.74
N MET A 31 8.13 9.55 -17.01
CA MET A 31 8.26 8.48 -16.01
C MET A 31 9.70 8.22 -15.57
N GLN A 32 10.70 8.81 -16.27
CA GLN A 32 12.13 8.75 -15.90
C GLN A 32 12.68 10.14 -15.53
N ASN A 33 11.82 11.16 -15.51
CA ASN A 33 12.23 12.51 -15.14
C ASN A 33 12.33 12.62 -13.61
N TRP A 34 13.49 13.10 -13.13
CA TRP A 34 13.75 13.22 -11.69
C TRP A 34 12.77 14.17 -10.99
N ASP A 35 12.52 15.35 -11.58
CA ASP A 35 11.61 16.37 -11.02
C ASP A 35 10.16 15.85 -10.91
N HIS A 36 9.75 15.04 -11.89
CA HIS A 36 8.40 14.49 -11.94
C HIS A 36 8.21 13.30 -11.01
N MET A 37 9.12 12.32 -11.05
CA MET A 37 8.94 11.01 -10.40
C MET A 37 9.76 10.83 -9.12
N CYS A 38 11.06 11.19 -9.14
CA CYS A 38 11.99 10.74 -8.10
C CYS A 38 12.10 11.75 -6.94
N ALA A 39 12.09 13.04 -7.27
CA ALA A 39 12.38 14.13 -6.33
C ALA A 39 11.48 14.13 -5.10
N ASP A 40 10.22 13.73 -5.24
CA ASP A 40 9.23 13.79 -4.15
C ASP A 40 9.57 12.86 -2.98
N CYS A 41 10.18 11.71 -3.27
CA CYS A 41 10.65 10.77 -2.26
C CYS A 41 12.13 10.95 -1.91
N HIS A 42 12.93 11.54 -2.82
CA HIS A 42 14.37 11.71 -2.68
C HIS A 42 14.81 13.13 -2.36
N SER A 43 13.91 13.97 -1.83
CA SER A 43 14.22 15.30 -1.32
C SER A 43 13.29 15.71 -0.18
N THR A 44 13.69 16.72 0.58
CA THR A 44 12.91 17.27 1.70
C THR A 44 12.32 18.62 1.29
N ASN A 45 11.04 18.85 1.59
CA ASN A 45 10.29 20.09 1.27
C ASN A 45 10.29 20.40 -0.23
N LEU A 46 10.00 19.40 -1.06
CA LEU A 46 9.94 19.56 -2.52
C LEU A 46 8.87 20.58 -2.95
N ARG A 47 9.27 21.42 -3.91
CA ARG A 47 8.38 22.29 -4.68
C ARG A 47 8.71 22.13 -6.15
N LYS A 48 7.89 21.39 -6.88
CA LYS A 48 8.15 21.07 -8.30
C LYS A 48 8.13 22.30 -9.19
N LYS A 49 7.21 23.26 -8.94
CA LYS A 49 7.06 24.50 -9.71
C LYS A 49 7.07 24.24 -11.21
N PHE A 50 6.22 23.34 -11.66
CA PHE A 50 6.03 23.06 -13.08
C PHE A 50 5.32 24.24 -13.72
N ASP A 51 5.84 24.72 -14.85
CA ASP A 51 5.23 25.73 -15.69
C ASP A 51 4.63 25.06 -16.93
N ASP A 52 3.30 25.10 -17.01
CA ASP A 52 2.56 24.43 -18.07
C ASP A 52 2.77 25.11 -19.44
N SER A 53 3.03 26.41 -19.47
CA SER A 53 3.24 27.16 -20.71
C SER A 53 4.58 26.84 -21.37
N SER A 54 5.64 26.73 -20.58
CA SER A 54 6.98 26.39 -21.05
C SER A 54 7.30 24.88 -20.99
N GLN A 55 6.43 24.08 -20.35
CA GLN A 55 6.62 22.65 -20.09
C GLN A 55 7.94 22.35 -19.36
N THR A 56 8.31 23.21 -18.40
CA THR A 56 9.57 23.10 -17.65
C THR A 56 9.35 23.09 -16.15
N PHE A 57 10.32 22.53 -15.44
CA PHE A 57 10.36 22.54 -13.98
C PHE A 57 11.33 23.61 -13.46
N SER A 58 10.94 24.29 -12.39
CA SER A 58 11.81 25.15 -11.55
C SER A 58 11.90 24.57 -10.14
N THR A 59 12.18 23.28 -10.06
CA THR A 59 12.19 22.48 -8.83
C THR A 59 13.10 23.06 -7.76
N ALA A 60 12.57 23.16 -6.55
CA ALA A 60 13.32 23.58 -5.37
C ALA A 60 13.02 22.61 -4.21
N TYR A 61 14.00 22.41 -3.36
CA TYR A 61 13.90 21.58 -2.15
C TYR A 61 14.82 22.16 -1.06
N SER A 62 14.56 21.81 0.20
CA SER A 62 15.42 22.26 1.31
C SER A 62 16.70 21.43 1.37
N GLU A 63 16.60 20.11 1.22
CA GLU A 63 17.72 19.17 1.28
C GLU A 63 17.48 18.02 0.29
N ILE A 64 18.59 17.47 -0.23
CA ILE A 64 18.54 16.21 -0.99
C ILE A 64 18.33 15.05 -0.01
N ASN A 65 17.63 14.00 -0.44
CA ASN A 65 17.21 12.86 0.37
C ASN A 65 16.21 13.22 1.49
N VAL A 66 15.88 12.23 2.32
CA VAL A 66 14.95 12.35 3.44
C VAL A 66 15.71 12.87 4.66
N ALA A 67 15.54 14.16 4.96
CA ALA A 67 16.10 14.79 6.16
C ALA A 67 15.08 14.80 7.31
N CYS A 68 15.51 15.25 8.50
CA CYS A 68 14.69 15.26 9.71
C CYS A 68 13.32 15.92 9.52
N GLU A 69 13.26 17.03 8.79
CA GLU A 69 12.03 17.80 8.56
C GLU A 69 11.01 17.05 7.70
N SER A 70 11.40 16.03 6.93
CA SER A 70 10.46 15.22 6.15
C SER A 70 9.45 14.49 7.04
N CYS A 71 9.88 14.11 8.25
CA CYS A 71 9.05 13.41 9.24
C CYS A 71 8.68 14.31 10.42
N HIS A 72 9.62 15.11 10.93
CA HIS A 72 9.46 15.89 12.16
C HIS A 72 8.95 17.31 11.93
N GLY A 73 8.68 17.71 10.68
CA GLY A 73 8.26 19.07 10.34
C GLY A 73 9.36 20.10 10.52
N PRO A 74 9.03 21.42 10.43
CA PRO A 74 10.02 22.49 10.49
C PRO A 74 10.81 22.51 11.81
N GLY A 75 12.11 22.32 11.75
CA GLY A 75 13.00 22.17 12.91
C GLY A 75 13.59 23.47 13.48
N ARG A 76 13.31 24.64 12.89
CA ARG A 76 13.92 25.93 13.31
C ARG A 76 13.76 26.18 14.80
N LYS A 77 12.56 26.09 15.33
CA LYS A 77 12.28 26.35 16.75
C LYS A 77 13.03 25.37 17.66
N HIS A 78 13.03 24.10 17.30
CA HIS A 78 13.79 23.07 18.01
C HIS A 78 15.30 23.42 18.07
N VAL A 79 15.89 23.80 16.95
CA VAL A 79 17.32 24.15 16.88
C VAL A 79 17.65 25.39 17.69
N GLU A 80 16.79 26.41 17.68
CA GLU A 80 16.96 27.63 18.49
C GLU A 80 16.97 27.29 19.99
N LEU A 81 16.00 26.50 20.45
CA LEU A 81 15.89 26.07 21.84
C LEU A 81 17.06 25.16 22.27
N ALA A 82 17.47 24.24 21.40
CA ALA A 82 18.61 23.36 21.67
C ALA A 82 19.92 24.15 21.81
N ARG A 83 20.11 25.20 21.02
CA ARG A 83 21.28 26.09 21.14
C ARG A 83 21.25 26.97 22.37
N ALA A 84 20.08 27.49 22.70
CA ALA A 84 19.90 28.27 23.94
C ALA A 84 19.96 27.41 25.20
N ASN A 85 19.64 26.14 25.09
CA ASN A 85 19.48 25.18 26.19
C ASN A 85 18.42 25.62 27.24
N GLU A 86 17.40 26.34 26.79
CA GLU A 86 16.33 26.89 27.62
C GLU A 86 15.04 27.06 26.81
N GLY A 87 13.94 27.36 27.48
CA GLY A 87 12.66 27.71 26.85
C GLY A 87 11.89 26.47 26.36
N TRP A 88 12.12 25.31 26.97
CA TRP A 88 11.42 24.05 26.66
C TRP A 88 10.07 23.92 27.37
N GLU A 89 9.82 24.78 28.39
CA GLU A 89 8.65 24.71 29.25
C GLU A 89 7.37 24.92 28.43
N GLY A 90 6.43 24.00 28.60
CA GLY A 90 5.14 24.04 27.92
C GLY A 90 5.16 23.61 26.44
N LEU A 91 6.32 23.23 25.90
CA LEU A 91 6.40 22.68 24.54
C LEU A 91 6.23 21.17 24.56
N THR A 92 5.35 20.69 23.69
CA THR A 92 5.24 19.26 23.38
C THR A 92 6.23 18.89 22.30
N HIS A 93 6.72 17.64 22.33
CA HIS A 93 7.60 17.08 21.29
C HIS A 93 8.83 17.96 20.94
N PHE A 94 9.34 18.69 21.92
CA PHE A 94 10.52 19.55 21.75
C PHE A 94 10.39 20.61 20.64
N GLY A 95 9.16 21.06 20.37
CA GLY A 95 8.88 22.04 19.30
C GLY A 95 8.89 21.44 17.87
N LEU A 96 8.84 20.12 17.76
CA LEU A 96 8.69 19.37 16.52
C LEU A 96 7.26 18.85 16.34
N THR A 97 6.92 18.37 15.16
CA THR A 97 5.63 17.72 14.89
C THR A 97 5.59 16.33 15.56
N ASP A 98 4.47 16.02 16.22
CA ASP A 98 4.24 14.69 16.79
C ASP A 98 3.74 13.72 15.71
N VAL A 99 4.67 13.04 15.06
CA VAL A 99 4.37 12.00 14.05
C VAL A 99 3.80 10.71 14.66
N ASN A 100 3.78 10.59 15.98
CA ASN A 100 3.25 9.44 16.71
C ASN A 100 1.92 9.74 17.41
N SER A 101 1.26 10.85 17.10
CA SER A 101 -0.02 11.24 17.70
C SER A 101 -1.08 10.14 17.60
N THR A 102 -1.09 9.42 16.47
CA THR A 102 -1.88 8.22 16.25
C THR A 102 -1.09 7.21 15.42
N ASN A 103 -1.56 5.94 15.38
CA ASN A 103 -0.96 4.95 14.47
C ASN A 103 -1.14 5.36 13.00
N VAL A 104 -2.27 5.93 12.64
CA VAL A 104 -2.55 6.40 11.28
C VAL A 104 -1.58 7.53 10.90
N ALA A 105 -1.43 8.56 11.74
CA ALA A 105 -0.52 9.68 11.48
C ALA A 105 0.93 9.21 11.24
N GLN A 106 1.40 8.25 12.04
CA GLN A 106 2.73 7.67 11.88
C GLN A 106 2.87 6.93 10.54
N ILE A 107 1.88 6.11 10.18
CA ILE A 107 1.88 5.34 8.93
C ILE A 107 1.77 6.28 7.72
N GLU A 108 0.92 7.30 7.77
CA GLU A 108 0.74 8.28 6.71
C GLU A 108 1.99 9.14 6.47
N SER A 109 2.77 9.43 7.51
CA SER A 109 4.08 10.07 7.36
C SER A 109 5.04 9.24 6.50
N CYS A 110 5.00 7.91 6.62
CA CYS A 110 5.78 6.99 5.77
C CYS A 110 5.17 6.85 4.37
N ALA A 111 3.84 6.85 4.27
CA ALA A 111 3.11 6.64 3.04
C ALA A 111 3.45 7.67 1.96
N LYS A 112 3.82 8.90 2.33
CA LYS A 112 4.29 9.93 1.39
C LYS A 112 5.29 9.39 0.38
N CYS A 113 6.23 8.56 0.82
CA CYS A 113 7.28 7.95 -0.02
C CYS A 113 7.03 6.45 -0.28
N HIS A 114 6.36 5.75 0.64
CA HIS A 114 6.16 4.31 0.60
C HIS A 114 4.80 3.88 0.04
N ALA A 115 4.14 4.74 -0.77
CA ALA A 115 2.94 4.44 -1.53
C ALA A 115 3.11 4.79 -3.01
N ARG A 116 2.60 3.95 -3.92
CA ARG A 116 2.32 4.37 -5.29
C ARG A 116 1.08 5.23 -5.27
N ARG A 117 1.18 6.45 -5.76
CA ARG A 117 0.14 7.47 -5.58
C ARG A 117 0.16 8.54 -6.65
N GLY A 118 -1.00 9.09 -6.94
CA GLY A 118 -1.15 10.35 -7.65
C GLY A 118 -1.11 11.55 -6.70
N PHE A 119 -0.81 12.74 -7.23
CA PHE A 119 -0.93 14.00 -6.51
C PHE A 119 -2.35 14.55 -6.60
N VAL A 120 -2.90 14.96 -5.46
CA VAL A 120 -4.14 15.73 -5.37
C VAL A 120 -3.82 17.19 -5.10
N HIS A 121 -3.00 17.45 -4.06
CA HIS A 121 -2.65 18.81 -3.66
C HIS A 121 -1.18 18.89 -3.20
N PRO A 122 -0.40 19.87 -3.66
CA PRO A 122 1.00 20.03 -3.25
C PRO A 122 1.11 20.53 -1.79
N GLY A 123 2.31 20.40 -1.22
CA GLY A 123 2.64 21.01 0.06
C GLY A 123 2.34 20.15 1.29
N HIS A 124 2.39 18.82 1.16
CA HIS A 124 2.28 17.91 2.30
C HIS A 124 3.38 18.17 3.34
N HIS A 125 2.96 18.32 4.59
CA HIS A 125 3.83 18.41 5.75
C HIS A 125 3.63 17.21 6.68
N ALA A 126 4.56 17.04 7.60
CA ALA A 126 4.44 16.00 8.62
C ALA A 126 3.14 16.17 9.42
N ASN A 127 2.42 15.07 9.60
CA ASN A 127 1.11 14.99 10.27
C ASN A 127 -0.10 15.56 9.49
N ASP A 128 0.07 16.01 8.24
CA ASP A 128 -1.06 16.23 7.37
C ASP A 128 -1.72 14.91 6.98
N SER A 129 -3.02 14.91 6.76
CA SER A 129 -3.70 13.71 6.24
C SER A 129 -3.15 13.33 4.86
N PHE A 130 -2.77 12.08 4.70
CA PHE A 130 -2.22 11.58 3.43
C PHE A 130 -3.19 11.80 2.25
N LEU A 131 -4.47 11.52 2.45
CA LEU A 131 -5.49 11.67 1.41
C LEU A 131 -5.81 13.14 1.06
N ASP A 132 -5.43 14.12 1.87
CA ASP A 132 -5.52 15.53 1.47
C ASP A 132 -4.55 15.91 0.34
N HIS A 133 -3.50 15.13 0.18
CA HIS A 133 -2.40 15.44 -0.73
C HIS A 133 -2.19 14.36 -1.81
N PHE A 134 -2.57 13.12 -1.53
CA PHE A 134 -2.24 11.98 -2.37
C PHE A 134 -3.41 11.01 -2.49
N LEU A 135 -3.52 10.38 -3.65
CA LEU A 135 -4.45 9.30 -3.91
C LEU A 135 -3.67 8.00 -4.17
N PRO A 136 -3.66 7.03 -3.22
CA PRO A 136 -2.90 5.80 -3.40
C PRO A 136 -3.58 4.86 -4.39
N GLU A 137 -2.78 4.09 -5.15
CA GLU A 137 -3.31 2.98 -5.95
C GLU A 137 -3.96 1.94 -5.06
N VAL A 138 -5.14 1.49 -5.46
CA VAL A 138 -5.92 0.43 -4.78
C VAL A 138 -6.02 -0.83 -5.66
N VAL A 139 -6.73 -1.86 -5.22
CA VAL A 139 -6.85 -3.15 -5.93
C VAL A 139 -7.36 -3.00 -7.37
N GLN A 140 -8.15 -1.96 -7.64
CA GLN A 140 -8.59 -1.57 -8.99
C GLN A 140 -8.11 -0.15 -9.29
N PRO A 141 -7.47 0.13 -10.44
CA PRO A 141 -6.98 1.45 -10.78
C PRO A 141 -8.04 2.56 -10.76
N TRP A 142 -7.64 3.78 -10.36
CA TRP A 142 -8.50 4.97 -10.38
C TRP A 142 -8.87 5.40 -11.79
N SER A 143 -7.90 5.36 -12.71
CA SER A 143 -8.16 5.71 -14.10
C SER A 143 -8.76 4.51 -14.86
N PRO A 144 -9.87 4.70 -15.57
CA PRO A 144 -10.43 3.68 -16.46
C PRO A 144 -9.47 3.29 -17.61
N ASP A 145 -8.56 4.20 -17.99
CA ASP A 145 -7.59 4.01 -19.06
C ASP A 145 -6.39 3.16 -18.62
N MET A 146 -6.13 3.07 -17.30
CA MET A 146 -5.13 2.15 -16.75
C MET A 146 -5.68 0.73 -16.72
N GLN A 147 -5.40 -0.03 -17.77
CA GLN A 147 -5.92 -1.38 -17.93
C GLN A 147 -5.15 -2.45 -17.15
N VAL A 148 -3.96 -2.12 -16.64
CA VAL A 148 -3.12 -3.09 -15.91
C VAL A 148 -3.23 -2.81 -14.41
N PRO A 149 -3.92 -3.69 -13.67
CA PRO A 149 -3.99 -3.58 -12.22
C PRO A 149 -2.63 -3.79 -11.58
N THR A 150 -2.33 -3.02 -10.55
CA THR A 150 -1.08 -3.08 -9.79
C THR A 150 -1.11 -4.10 -8.64
N TYR A 151 -2.26 -4.69 -8.42
CA TYR A 151 -2.49 -5.76 -7.43
C TYR A 151 -3.15 -6.97 -8.07
N HIS A 152 -2.81 -8.16 -7.58
CA HIS A 152 -3.56 -9.38 -7.86
C HIS A 152 -5.00 -9.28 -7.33
N VAL A 153 -5.88 -10.16 -7.82
CA VAL A 153 -7.30 -10.16 -7.44
C VAL A 153 -7.56 -10.39 -5.94
N ASP A 154 -6.59 -10.94 -5.23
CA ASP A 154 -6.64 -11.14 -3.78
C ASP A 154 -5.92 -10.04 -2.98
N GLY A 155 -5.51 -8.96 -3.63
CA GLY A 155 -4.84 -7.81 -3.02
C GLY A 155 -3.34 -8.00 -2.75
N GLN A 156 -2.71 -9.08 -3.21
CA GLN A 156 -1.25 -9.19 -3.22
C GLN A 156 -0.66 -8.20 -4.21
N ILE A 157 0.54 -7.69 -3.90
CA ILE A 157 1.26 -6.78 -4.79
C ILE A 157 1.62 -7.49 -6.09
N ASP A 158 1.25 -6.91 -7.24
CA ASP A 158 1.62 -7.39 -8.57
C ASP A 158 2.65 -6.49 -9.23
N ASP A 159 2.44 -5.18 -9.23
CA ASP A 159 3.40 -4.21 -9.76
C ASP A 159 4.02 -3.37 -8.62
N GLU A 160 4.88 -2.42 -8.94
CA GLU A 160 5.57 -1.58 -7.97
C GLU A 160 4.61 -0.57 -7.32
N VAL A 161 3.98 -0.98 -6.21
CA VAL A 161 3.07 -0.15 -5.40
C VAL A 161 3.64 0.23 -4.04
N TYR A 162 4.87 -0.17 -3.76
CA TYR A 162 5.52 -0.03 -2.47
C TYR A 162 4.77 -0.80 -1.36
N VAL A 163 4.82 -0.33 -0.11
CA VAL A 163 4.34 -1.15 1.02
C VAL A 163 3.06 -0.63 1.67
N TYR A 164 2.73 0.67 1.51
CA TYR A 164 1.58 1.27 2.18
C TYR A 164 0.27 0.55 1.87
N GLY A 165 -0.07 0.40 0.58
CA GLY A 165 -1.35 -0.19 0.18
C GLY A 165 -1.51 -1.66 0.57
N SER A 166 -0.42 -2.44 0.63
CA SER A 166 -0.49 -3.81 1.16
C SER A 166 -0.62 -3.81 2.68
N TYR A 167 0.07 -2.89 3.38
CA TYR A 167 0.03 -2.80 4.84
C TYR A 167 -1.35 -2.42 5.38
N VAL A 168 -2.02 -1.43 4.79
CA VAL A 168 -3.36 -1.02 5.24
C VAL A 168 -4.44 -2.08 5.00
N GLN A 169 -4.15 -3.10 4.21
CA GLN A 169 -4.99 -4.30 4.06
C GLN A 169 -4.72 -5.35 5.16
N SER A 170 -3.69 -5.18 5.99
CA SER A 170 -3.30 -6.17 7.00
C SER A 170 -4.15 -6.07 8.27
N LYS A 171 -4.34 -7.20 8.95
CA LYS A 171 -4.95 -7.21 10.29
C LYS A 171 -4.10 -6.44 11.31
N MET A 172 -2.79 -6.35 11.12
CA MET A 172 -1.90 -5.60 12.01
C MET A 172 -2.20 -4.11 11.97
N PHE A 173 -2.42 -3.53 10.78
CA PHE A 173 -2.88 -2.14 10.65
C PHE A 173 -4.14 -1.88 11.48
N HIS A 174 -5.17 -2.73 11.31
CA HIS A 174 -6.44 -2.62 12.04
C HIS A 174 -6.32 -2.87 13.56
N LYS A 175 -5.21 -3.44 14.01
CA LYS A 175 -4.87 -3.61 15.44
C LYS A 175 -3.93 -2.53 15.98
N GLY A 176 -3.69 -1.48 15.21
CA GLY A 176 -2.93 -0.31 15.63
C GLY A 176 -1.40 -0.47 15.59
N VAL A 177 -0.90 -1.52 14.97
CA VAL A 177 0.56 -1.70 14.77
C VAL A 177 1.07 -0.64 13.80
N ARG A 178 2.26 -0.11 14.08
CA ARG A 178 2.91 0.97 13.33
C ARG A 178 4.16 0.48 12.60
N CYS A 179 4.61 1.24 11.61
CA CYS A 179 5.86 0.93 10.92
C CYS A 179 7.05 0.86 11.89
N VAL A 180 7.11 1.78 12.84
CA VAL A 180 8.19 1.86 13.85
C VAL A 180 8.15 0.71 14.87
N ASP A 181 7.11 -0.06 14.95
CA ASP A 181 7.08 -1.24 15.81
C ASP A 181 7.95 -2.38 15.23
N CYS A 182 8.32 -2.32 13.96
CA CYS A 182 9.21 -3.27 13.28
C CYS A 182 10.50 -2.62 12.79
N HIS A 183 10.45 -1.35 12.36
CA HIS A 183 11.55 -0.60 11.77
C HIS A 183 12.06 0.49 12.71
N ASP A 184 13.37 0.66 12.76
CA ASP A 184 13.98 1.87 13.28
C ASP A 184 14.17 2.89 12.13
N PRO A 185 13.39 3.99 12.10
CA PRO A 185 13.42 4.93 11.00
C PRO A 185 14.74 5.72 10.90
N HIS A 186 15.49 5.85 11.99
CA HIS A 186 16.75 6.60 12.00
C HIS A 186 17.92 5.78 11.46
N SER A 187 17.96 4.47 11.72
CA SER A 187 18.97 3.57 11.15
C SER A 187 18.56 2.94 9.82
N VAL A 188 17.29 3.10 9.43
CA VAL A 188 16.67 2.47 8.25
C VAL A 188 16.77 0.94 8.27
N LYS A 189 16.73 0.35 9.48
CA LYS A 189 16.89 -1.09 9.71
C LYS A 189 15.68 -1.66 10.45
N LEU A 190 15.54 -2.98 10.40
CA LEU A 190 14.66 -3.70 11.31
C LEU A 190 15.26 -3.74 12.72
N HIS A 191 14.41 -3.76 13.75
CA HIS A 191 14.87 -3.96 15.13
C HIS A 191 15.59 -5.30 15.31
N THR A 192 15.21 -6.33 14.56
CA THR A 192 15.91 -7.61 14.43
C THR A 192 15.56 -8.27 13.09
N TYR A 193 16.46 -9.12 12.59
CA TYR A 193 16.29 -9.87 11.33
C TYR A 193 15.90 -11.34 11.56
N THR A 194 15.50 -11.70 12.77
CA THR A 194 15.05 -13.05 13.14
C THR A 194 13.54 -13.09 13.39
N ASN A 195 12.99 -14.28 13.58
CA ASN A 195 11.58 -14.46 13.96
C ASN A 195 11.19 -13.71 15.26
N GLN A 196 12.15 -13.29 16.08
CA GLN A 196 11.91 -12.45 17.26
C GLN A 196 11.19 -11.13 16.92
N LEU A 197 11.34 -10.63 15.67
CA LEU A 197 10.57 -9.48 15.22
C LEU A 197 9.05 -9.70 15.33
N CYS A 198 8.62 -10.93 15.12
CA CYS A 198 7.22 -11.34 15.15
C CYS A 198 6.82 -11.90 16.52
N THR A 199 7.66 -12.78 17.08
CA THR A 199 7.33 -13.54 18.29
C THR A 199 7.33 -12.70 19.57
N ARG A 200 7.89 -11.49 19.57
CA ARG A 200 7.75 -10.54 20.70
C ARG A 200 6.30 -10.11 20.95
N CYS A 201 5.41 -10.22 19.95
CA CYS A 201 3.98 -9.94 20.05
C CYS A 201 3.13 -11.21 19.85
N HIS A 202 3.56 -12.09 18.93
CA HIS A 202 2.91 -13.38 18.66
C HIS A 202 3.44 -14.44 19.64
N VAL A 203 3.18 -14.19 20.93
CA VAL A 203 3.56 -15.09 22.04
C VAL A 203 2.60 -16.27 22.15
N PRO A 204 2.99 -17.37 22.85
CA PRO A 204 2.06 -18.41 23.22
C PRO A 204 0.84 -17.88 23.97
N ASN A 205 -0.34 -18.42 23.68
CA ASN A 205 -1.61 -18.07 24.31
C ASN A 205 -2.50 -19.32 24.47
N GLU A 206 -3.72 -19.16 24.98
CA GLU A 206 -4.64 -20.28 25.24
C GLU A 206 -4.99 -21.06 23.95
N ASP A 207 -5.16 -20.35 22.79
CA ASP A 207 -5.47 -20.95 21.50
C ASP A 207 -4.24 -21.59 20.83
N ASN A 208 -3.05 -21.14 21.20
CA ASN A 208 -1.77 -21.64 20.67
C ASN A 208 -0.70 -21.67 21.76
N PRO A 209 -0.76 -22.66 22.67
CA PRO A 209 0.13 -22.72 23.83
C PRO A 209 1.60 -23.00 23.49
N THR A 210 1.90 -23.54 22.32
CA THR A 210 3.26 -23.76 21.81
C THR A 210 3.85 -22.55 21.09
N GLY A 211 3.04 -21.55 20.79
CA GLY A 211 3.43 -20.39 19.98
C GLY A 211 3.51 -20.68 18.47
N PHE A 212 3.99 -19.69 17.72
CA PHE A 212 3.98 -19.74 16.26
C PHE A 212 5.36 -20.10 15.64
N ASP A 213 6.47 -19.94 16.38
CA ASP A 213 7.81 -20.26 15.87
C ASP A 213 8.18 -21.72 16.21
N THR A 214 7.36 -22.65 15.75
CA THR A 214 7.48 -24.09 16.02
C THR A 214 7.20 -24.92 14.77
N PRO A 215 7.79 -26.12 14.66
CA PRO A 215 7.51 -27.04 13.56
C PRO A 215 6.01 -27.38 13.41
N ASP A 216 5.23 -27.35 14.47
CA ASP A 216 3.78 -27.61 14.43
C ASP A 216 3.01 -26.47 13.74
N HIS A 217 3.61 -25.27 13.68
CA HIS A 217 3.03 -24.16 12.95
C HIS A 217 3.53 -24.07 11.51
N HIS A 218 4.85 -24.06 11.31
CA HIS A 218 5.45 -23.79 10.00
C HIS A 218 5.82 -25.05 9.19
N PHE A 219 5.78 -26.25 9.78
CA PHE A 219 6.04 -27.59 9.16
C PHE A 219 7.41 -27.72 8.49
N HIS A 220 8.40 -26.98 8.97
CA HIS A 220 9.79 -27.01 8.53
C HIS A 220 10.72 -27.23 9.72
N GLN A 221 11.94 -27.66 9.45
CA GLN A 221 12.96 -27.77 10.48
C GLN A 221 13.32 -26.38 11.01
N SER A 222 13.33 -26.22 12.33
CA SER A 222 13.72 -24.96 12.98
C SER A 222 15.10 -24.49 12.53
N GLY A 223 15.25 -23.16 12.36
CA GLY A 223 16.48 -22.55 11.87
C GLY A 223 16.69 -22.59 10.35
N THR A 224 15.83 -23.27 9.60
CA THR A 224 15.85 -23.24 8.14
C THR A 224 15.11 -22.02 7.57
N LYS A 225 15.33 -21.74 6.28
CA LYS A 225 14.62 -20.65 5.58
C LYS A 225 13.09 -20.84 5.64
N GLY A 226 12.59 -22.07 5.48
CA GLY A 226 11.16 -22.36 5.54
C GLY A 226 10.52 -22.13 6.92
N ALA A 227 11.32 -22.06 7.99
CA ALA A 227 10.86 -21.74 9.34
C ALA A 227 10.80 -20.23 9.61
N GLN A 228 11.22 -19.37 8.67
CA GLN A 228 11.15 -17.91 8.84
C GLN A 228 9.72 -17.42 8.62
N CYS A 229 9.16 -16.72 9.61
CA CYS A 229 7.79 -16.17 9.54
C CYS A 229 7.54 -15.38 8.25
N VAL A 230 8.49 -14.54 7.88
CA VAL A 230 8.39 -13.67 6.70
C VAL A 230 8.35 -14.42 5.37
N GLU A 231 8.93 -15.61 5.27
CA GLU A 231 8.92 -16.38 4.01
C GLU A 231 7.52 -16.87 3.64
N CYS A 232 6.65 -17.09 4.64
CA CYS A 232 5.27 -17.51 4.43
C CYS A 232 4.27 -16.33 4.47
N HIS A 233 4.45 -15.41 5.41
CA HIS A 233 3.49 -14.33 5.68
C HIS A 233 3.79 -13.03 4.93
N MET A 234 5.01 -12.85 4.45
CA MET A 234 5.48 -11.68 3.69
C MET A 234 6.31 -12.13 2.48
N PRO A 235 5.72 -12.87 1.52
CA PRO A 235 6.46 -13.32 0.35
C PRO A 235 7.06 -12.10 -0.37
N HIS A 236 8.22 -12.31 -1.00
CA HIS A 236 8.92 -11.23 -1.69
C HIS A 236 8.76 -11.32 -3.21
N LYS A 237 8.85 -10.16 -3.85
CA LYS A 237 8.98 -10.01 -5.30
C LYS A 237 10.14 -9.06 -5.59
N THR A 238 10.83 -9.26 -6.71
CA THR A 238 11.90 -8.36 -7.14
C THR A 238 11.32 -7.27 -8.01
N TYR A 239 11.59 -6.02 -7.66
CA TYR A 239 11.22 -4.81 -8.40
C TYR A 239 12.47 -4.10 -8.90
N MET A 240 12.33 -3.27 -9.93
CA MET A 240 13.42 -2.47 -10.51
C MET A 240 14.69 -3.30 -10.81
N GLY A 241 14.52 -4.57 -11.16
CA GLY A 241 15.59 -5.48 -11.52
C GLY A 241 16.42 -6.07 -10.37
N ILE A 242 16.55 -5.37 -9.24
CA ILE A 242 17.46 -5.76 -8.14
C ILE A 242 16.82 -5.73 -6.75
N ASP A 243 15.72 -5.00 -6.56
CA ASP A 243 15.18 -4.69 -5.24
C ASP A 243 14.14 -5.73 -4.80
N LYS A 244 14.52 -6.59 -3.86
CA LYS A 244 13.62 -7.59 -3.26
C LYS A 244 12.78 -6.95 -2.16
N ARG A 245 11.51 -6.74 -2.44
CA ARG A 245 10.54 -6.20 -1.47
C ARG A 245 9.57 -7.25 -1.01
N ARG A 246 9.24 -7.24 0.28
CA ARG A 246 8.24 -8.12 0.87
C ARG A 246 6.85 -7.49 0.80
N ASP A 247 5.84 -8.31 0.56
CA ASP A 247 4.44 -7.90 0.68
C ASP A 247 4.09 -7.67 2.16
N HIS A 248 3.66 -6.45 2.51
CA HIS A 248 3.32 -6.05 3.87
C HIS A 248 1.86 -6.30 4.26
N SER A 249 1.12 -7.03 3.45
CA SER A 249 -0.24 -7.45 3.83
C SER A 249 -0.26 -8.50 4.94
N ILE A 250 0.90 -9.08 5.28
CA ILE A 250 1.14 -10.01 6.39
C ILE A 250 0.01 -11.03 6.49
N ARG A 251 -0.19 -11.75 5.40
CA ARG A 251 -1.36 -12.59 5.17
C ARG A 251 -1.16 -14.04 5.58
N ILE A 252 -2.26 -14.72 5.80
CA ILE A 252 -2.29 -16.18 5.86
C ILE A 252 -2.05 -16.71 4.44
N PRO A 253 -1.10 -17.66 4.23
CA PRO A 253 -0.85 -18.25 2.91
C PRO A 253 -2.10 -18.92 2.32
N ARG A 254 -2.42 -18.58 1.06
CA ARG A 254 -3.62 -19.05 0.35
C ARG A 254 -3.28 -19.67 -1.01
N PRO A 255 -2.59 -20.83 -1.03
CA PRO A 255 -2.30 -21.51 -2.29
C PRO A 255 -3.56 -22.00 -3.03
N ASP A 256 -4.70 -22.15 -2.33
CA ASP A 256 -6.00 -22.38 -2.96
C ASP A 256 -6.47 -21.19 -3.84
N HIS A 257 -6.02 -19.96 -3.57
CA HIS A 257 -6.24 -18.83 -4.48
C HIS A 257 -5.39 -18.94 -5.74
N THR A 258 -4.19 -19.51 -5.65
CA THR A 258 -3.39 -19.81 -6.84
C THR A 258 -4.12 -20.78 -7.76
N VAL A 259 -4.67 -21.86 -7.21
CA VAL A 259 -5.45 -22.84 -7.98
C VAL A 259 -6.69 -22.22 -8.61
N LYS A 260 -7.41 -21.35 -7.89
CA LYS A 260 -8.69 -20.80 -8.35
C LYS A 260 -8.54 -19.56 -9.22
N PHE A 261 -7.56 -18.71 -8.96
CA PHE A 261 -7.48 -17.34 -9.50
C PHE A 261 -6.12 -17.02 -10.13
N GLY A 262 -5.13 -17.93 -10.05
CA GLY A 262 -3.79 -17.69 -10.60
C GLY A 262 -2.93 -16.74 -9.79
N THR A 263 -3.30 -16.38 -8.54
CA THR A 263 -2.50 -15.48 -7.70
C THR A 263 -1.25 -16.20 -7.17
N PRO A 264 -0.15 -15.50 -6.87
CA PRO A 264 1.05 -16.13 -6.33
C PRO A 264 0.82 -16.69 -4.92
N ASN A 265 1.64 -17.67 -4.52
CA ASN A 265 1.68 -18.16 -3.15
C ASN A 265 3.12 -18.33 -2.65
N ALA A 266 3.30 -18.27 -1.35
CA ALA A 266 4.59 -18.34 -0.71
C ALA A 266 5.26 -19.74 -0.86
N CYS A 267 4.48 -20.82 -0.91
CA CYS A 267 5.03 -22.19 -0.97
C CYS A 267 5.85 -22.42 -2.24
N ASN A 268 5.29 -22.03 -3.38
CA ASN A 268 5.94 -22.26 -4.68
C ASN A 268 7.12 -21.30 -4.97
N GLN A 269 7.40 -20.33 -4.10
CA GLN A 269 8.66 -19.58 -4.17
C GLN A 269 9.89 -20.39 -3.80
N CYS A 270 9.72 -21.47 -3.01
CA CYS A 270 10.78 -22.38 -2.61
C CYS A 270 10.58 -23.79 -3.19
N HIS A 271 9.35 -24.32 -3.19
CA HIS A 271 8.99 -25.62 -3.75
C HIS A 271 8.67 -25.47 -5.25
N THR A 272 9.68 -25.11 -6.03
CA THR A 272 9.55 -24.81 -7.47
C THR A 272 9.31 -26.06 -8.33
N ASP A 273 9.55 -27.26 -7.77
CA ASP A 273 9.28 -28.57 -8.38
C ASP A 273 7.83 -29.05 -8.15
N LYS A 274 7.03 -28.31 -7.37
CA LYS A 274 5.65 -28.61 -7.03
C LYS A 274 4.69 -27.60 -7.65
N ASP A 275 3.46 -28.06 -7.90
CA ASP A 275 2.39 -27.17 -8.40
C ASP A 275 1.56 -26.54 -7.25
N ALA A 276 0.62 -25.69 -7.64
CA ALA A 276 -0.26 -25.01 -6.70
C ALA A 276 -1.24 -25.96 -5.99
N ASN A 277 -1.64 -27.07 -6.63
CA ASN A 277 -2.51 -28.07 -6.01
C ASN A 277 -1.80 -28.75 -4.86
N TRP A 278 -0.53 -29.16 -5.07
CA TRP A 278 0.28 -29.71 -3.99
C TRP A 278 0.36 -28.76 -2.78
N ALA A 279 0.59 -27.47 -3.03
CA ALA A 279 0.66 -26.48 -1.95
C ALA A 279 -0.68 -26.32 -1.22
N ALA A 280 -1.80 -26.32 -1.96
CA ALA A 280 -3.14 -26.23 -1.39
C ALA A 280 -3.47 -27.47 -0.54
N ASP A 281 -3.16 -28.68 -1.04
CA ASP A 281 -3.37 -29.94 -0.33
C ASP A 281 -2.50 -30.04 0.93
N ALA A 282 -1.24 -29.59 0.85
CA ALA A 282 -0.34 -29.54 2.00
C ALA A 282 -0.92 -28.64 3.11
N VAL A 283 -1.43 -27.44 2.77
CA VAL A 283 -2.04 -26.56 3.76
C VAL A 283 -3.31 -27.16 4.36
N VAL A 284 -4.15 -27.83 3.56
CA VAL A 284 -5.34 -28.55 4.08
C VAL A 284 -4.93 -29.70 4.98
N LYS A 285 -3.91 -30.47 4.59
CA LYS A 285 -3.39 -31.58 5.40
C LYS A 285 -2.90 -31.12 6.77
N TYR A 286 -2.21 -30.00 6.85
CA TYR A 286 -1.56 -29.54 8.08
C TYR A 286 -2.42 -28.62 8.94
N LYS A 287 -3.31 -27.81 8.34
CA LYS A 287 -4.15 -26.81 9.04
C LYS A 287 -5.64 -27.14 9.03
N GLY A 288 -6.03 -28.21 8.36
CA GLY A 288 -7.43 -28.58 8.16
C GLY A 288 -8.16 -27.76 7.10
N PRO A 289 -9.34 -28.27 6.65
CA PRO A 289 -10.16 -27.59 5.64
C PRO A 289 -10.84 -26.32 6.18
N ASP A 290 -11.13 -26.26 7.49
CA ASP A 290 -11.87 -25.19 8.18
C ASP A 290 -10.94 -24.12 8.79
N ARG A 291 -9.68 -24.07 8.35
CA ARG A 291 -8.74 -23.04 8.81
C ARG A 291 -9.27 -21.63 8.59
N PRO A 292 -8.82 -20.66 9.42
CA PRO A 292 -9.17 -19.24 9.20
C PRO A 292 -8.87 -18.82 7.77
N LYS A 293 -9.84 -18.16 7.12
CA LYS A 293 -9.74 -17.64 5.75
C LYS A 293 -9.66 -16.13 5.79
N ASP A 294 -8.90 -15.57 4.88
CA ASP A 294 -8.81 -14.14 4.70
C ASP A 294 -10.02 -13.62 3.91
N VAL A 295 -10.59 -12.51 4.34
CA VAL A 295 -11.82 -11.94 3.78
C VAL A 295 -11.43 -10.81 2.83
N ARG A 296 -10.97 -11.12 1.62
CA ARG A 296 -10.57 -10.11 0.61
C ARG A 296 -11.28 -10.26 -0.73
N HIS A 297 -12.33 -11.03 -0.77
CA HIS A 297 -13.22 -11.21 -1.93
C HIS A 297 -12.52 -11.36 -3.30
N PRO A 298 -11.49 -12.22 -3.45
CA PRO A 298 -10.78 -12.36 -4.73
C PRO A 298 -11.69 -12.77 -5.87
N ALA A 299 -12.79 -13.49 -5.58
CA ALA A 299 -13.78 -13.90 -6.56
C ALA A 299 -14.44 -12.69 -7.25
N ALA A 300 -14.66 -11.58 -6.54
CA ALA A 300 -15.28 -10.38 -7.09
C ALA A 300 -14.38 -9.74 -8.17
N PHE A 301 -13.11 -9.51 -7.83
CA PHE A 301 -12.15 -8.93 -8.79
C PHE A 301 -11.81 -9.90 -9.93
N HIS A 302 -11.76 -11.20 -9.65
CA HIS A 302 -11.56 -12.21 -10.70
C HIS A 302 -12.75 -12.24 -11.67
N ALA A 303 -13.99 -12.23 -11.17
CA ALA A 303 -15.17 -12.18 -12.01
C ALA A 303 -15.22 -10.89 -12.84
N PHE A 304 -14.91 -9.75 -12.23
CA PHE A 304 -14.85 -8.46 -12.89
C PHE A 304 -13.81 -8.44 -14.03
N ARG A 305 -12.56 -8.80 -13.75
CA ARG A 305 -11.46 -8.78 -14.72
C ARG A 305 -11.65 -9.76 -15.89
N ASN A 306 -12.49 -10.79 -15.68
CA ASN A 306 -12.81 -11.79 -16.71
C ASN A 306 -14.21 -11.60 -17.33
N GLY A 307 -14.88 -10.46 -17.10
CA GLY A 307 -16.19 -10.14 -17.67
C GLY A 307 -17.29 -11.14 -17.33
N LYS A 308 -17.25 -11.72 -16.11
CA LYS A 308 -18.23 -12.71 -15.70
C LYS A 308 -19.55 -12.05 -15.28
N PRO A 309 -20.73 -12.68 -15.57
CA PRO A 309 -22.03 -12.07 -15.31
C PRO A 309 -22.31 -11.80 -13.83
N GLU A 310 -21.70 -12.55 -12.92
CA GLU A 310 -21.84 -12.37 -11.46
C GLU A 310 -20.97 -11.24 -10.90
N ALA A 311 -20.15 -10.55 -11.70
CA ALA A 311 -19.15 -9.58 -11.25
C ALA A 311 -19.80 -8.44 -10.44
N GLU A 312 -20.85 -7.81 -10.96
CA GLU A 312 -21.52 -6.70 -10.26
C GLU A 312 -22.02 -7.11 -8.87
N ARG A 313 -22.71 -8.24 -8.79
CA ARG A 313 -23.22 -8.75 -7.51
C ARG A 313 -22.10 -8.97 -6.49
N LEU A 314 -21.01 -9.61 -6.90
CA LEU A 314 -19.87 -9.89 -6.02
C LEU A 314 -19.15 -8.61 -5.59
N LEU A 315 -19.05 -7.61 -6.45
CA LEU A 315 -18.47 -6.30 -6.11
C LEU A 315 -19.37 -5.56 -5.10
N LEU A 316 -20.69 -5.58 -5.28
CA LEU A 316 -21.63 -5.00 -4.33
C LEU A 316 -21.53 -5.68 -2.95
N GLU A 317 -21.42 -7.02 -2.92
CA GLU A 317 -21.17 -7.76 -1.68
C GLU A 317 -19.87 -7.34 -1.01
N THR A 318 -18.79 -7.14 -1.79
CA THR A 318 -17.48 -6.66 -1.30
C THR A 318 -17.57 -5.26 -0.69
N CYS A 319 -18.30 -4.33 -1.34
CA CYS A 319 -18.50 -2.97 -0.81
C CYS A 319 -19.24 -2.97 0.53
N ARG A 320 -20.15 -3.93 0.75
CA ARG A 320 -21.02 -4.04 1.93
C ARG A 320 -20.39 -4.81 3.09
N ASP A 321 -19.34 -5.56 2.83
CA ASP A 321 -18.71 -6.37 3.86
C ASP A 321 -17.82 -5.51 4.78
N PRO A 322 -18.22 -5.29 6.06
CA PRO A 322 -17.44 -4.49 6.99
C PRO A 322 -16.10 -5.14 7.39
N GLU A 323 -15.97 -6.45 7.22
CA GLU A 323 -14.71 -7.17 7.49
C GLU A 323 -13.67 -7.00 6.37
N SER A 324 -14.14 -6.59 5.18
CA SER A 324 -13.24 -6.26 4.08
C SER A 324 -12.46 -4.98 4.37
N PRO A 325 -11.12 -4.96 4.15
CA PRO A 325 -10.33 -3.75 4.28
C PRO A 325 -10.91 -2.60 3.43
N ALA A 326 -10.87 -1.37 3.96
CA ALA A 326 -11.33 -0.17 3.24
C ALA A 326 -10.71 -0.05 1.84
N PHE A 327 -9.45 -0.43 1.71
CA PHE A 327 -8.70 -0.46 0.46
C PHE A 327 -9.31 -1.41 -0.58
N THR A 328 -9.79 -2.57 -0.13
CA THR A 328 -10.49 -3.56 -0.97
C THR A 328 -11.89 -3.05 -1.36
N ARG A 329 -12.62 -2.46 -0.40
CA ARG A 329 -13.96 -1.87 -0.64
C ARG A 329 -13.89 -0.71 -1.64
N ALA A 330 -12.88 0.17 -1.50
CA ALA A 330 -12.63 1.24 -2.46
C ALA A 330 -12.35 0.70 -3.87
N GLY A 331 -11.50 -0.33 -3.98
CA GLY A 331 -11.24 -1.00 -5.26
C GLY A 331 -12.49 -1.63 -5.88
N ALA A 332 -13.36 -2.23 -5.07
CA ALA A 332 -14.63 -2.77 -5.54
C ALA A 332 -15.58 -1.66 -6.04
N MET A 333 -15.64 -0.53 -5.34
CA MET A 333 -16.39 0.65 -5.75
C MET A 333 -15.90 1.22 -7.09
N LEU A 334 -14.58 1.29 -7.29
CA LEU A 334 -14.00 1.70 -8.56
C LEU A 334 -14.31 0.73 -9.71
N ALA A 335 -14.30 -0.58 -9.45
CA ALA A 335 -14.72 -1.57 -10.43
C ALA A 335 -16.20 -1.40 -10.82
N LEU A 336 -17.06 -1.01 -9.87
CA LEU A 336 -18.47 -0.71 -10.13
C LEU A 336 -18.69 0.49 -11.07
N ARG A 337 -17.67 1.31 -11.37
CA ARG A 337 -17.78 2.38 -12.38
C ARG A 337 -18.17 1.87 -13.76
N GLN A 338 -17.86 0.63 -14.08
CA GLN A 338 -18.25 0.02 -15.36
C GLN A 338 -19.70 -0.47 -15.41
N PHE A 339 -20.42 -0.45 -14.29
CA PHE A 339 -21.82 -0.92 -14.21
C PHE A 339 -22.76 0.27 -14.06
N ILE A 340 -23.68 0.44 -15.04
CA ILE A 340 -24.69 1.50 -15.04
C ILE A 340 -26.01 0.90 -14.56
N SER A 341 -26.08 0.59 -13.26
CA SER A 341 -27.30 0.05 -12.64
C SER A 341 -27.71 0.90 -11.44
N SER A 342 -28.99 0.89 -11.10
CA SER A 342 -29.49 1.54 -9.88
C SER A 342 -28.79 0.99 -8.63
N ALA A 343 -28.55 -0.33 -8.58
CA ALA A 343 -27.89 -0.97 -7.46
C ALA A 343 -26.46 -0.45 -7.22
N SER A 344 -25.69 -0.25 -8.29
CA SER A 344 -24.31 0.27 -8.19
C SER A 344 -24.30 1.75 -7.78
N PHE A 345 -25.23 2.56 -8.23
CA PHE A 345 -25.35 3.96 -7.83
C PHE A 345 -25.88 4.12 -6.40
N ASP A 346 -26.85 3.32 -5.99
CA ASP A 346 -27.36 3.32 -4.61
C ASP A 346 -26.27 2.89 -3.63
N GLU A 347 -25.40 1.97 -4.05
CA GLU A 347 -24.24 1.57 -3.24
C GLU A 347 -23.23 2.72 -3.11
N ALA A 348 -22.96 3.45 -4.18
CA ALA A 348 -22.09 4.62 -4.13
C ALA A 348 -22.67 5.69 -3.18
N ARG A 349 -23.95 6.03 -3.28
CA ARG A 349 -24.62 6.99 -2.38
C ARG A 349 -24.49 6.58 -0.90
N ARG A 350 -24.70 5.30 -0.57
CA ARG A 350 -24.51 4.81 0.80
C ARG A 350 -23.07 4.98 1.31
N ASN A 351 -22.09 4.86 0.43
CA ASN A 351 -20.68 4.96 0.79
C ASN A 351 -20.14 6.40 0.81
N LEU A 352 -20.93 7.42 0.47
CA LEU A 352 -20.57 8.82 0.69
C LEU A 352 -20.41 9.17 2.18
N ASP A 353 -21.10 8.44 3.06
CA ASP A 353 -21.00 8.59 4.52
C ASP A 353 -20.12 7.50 5.17
N ALA A 354 -19.30 6.79 4.39
CA ALA A 354 -18.42 5.75 4.94
C ALA A 354 -17.39 6.37 5.91
N ASN A 355 -17.09 5.66 7.00
CA ASN A 355 -16.06 6.09 7.96
C ASN A 355 -14.68 6.25 7.30
N ASP A 356 -14.36 5.35 6.38
CA ASP A 356 -13.06 5.34 5.69
C ASP A 356 -13.07 6.32 4.50
N SER A 357 -12.20 7.33 4.56
CA SER A 357 -12.12 8.37 3.54
C SER A 357 -11.87 7.84 2.13
N ILE A 358 -11.02 6.83 1.97
CA ILE A 358 -10.73 6.25 0.65
C ILE A 358 -11.95 5.59 0.00
N VAL A 359 -12.88 5.09 0.82
CA VAL A 359 -14.15 4.52 0.34
C VAL A 359 -15.07 5.64 -0.13
N ARG A 360 -15.13 6.78 0.60
CA ARG A 360 -15.90 7.96 0.17
C ARG A 360 -15.37 8.53 -1.15
N VAL A 361 -14.05 8.66 -1.30
CA VAL A 361 -13.42 9.10 -2.56
C VAL A 361 -13.80 8.18 -3.73
N ALA A 362 -13.75 6.86 -3.52
CA ALA A 362 -14.15 5.90 -4.54
C ALA A 362 -15.66 5.98 -4.88
N ALA A 363 -16.49 6.29 -3.90
CA ALA A 363 -17.93 6.51 -4.10
C ALA A 363 -18.21 7.77 -4.93
N VAL A 364 -17.50 8.87 -4.66
CA VAL A 364 -17.54 10.09 -5.48
C VAL A 364 -17.13 9.78 -6.92
N ALA A 365 -16.00 9.08 -7.12
CA ALA A 365 -15.53 8.69 -8.43
C ALA A 365 -16.53 7.80 -9.21
N LYS A 366 -17.30 6.95 -8.52
CA LYS A 366 -18.37 6.19 -9.15
C LYS A 366 -19.52 7.09 -9.61
N LEU A 367 -19.87 8.11 -8.84
CA LEU A 367 -20.98 9.04 -9.14
C LEU A 367 -20.67 10.03 -10.27
N GLU A 368 -19.39 10.27 -10.62
CA GLU A 368 -18.99 11.11 -11.77
C GLU A 368 -19.64 10.68 -13.10
N ASN A 369 -20.00 9.41 -13.22
CA ASN A 369 -20.64 8.88 -14.43
C ASN A 369 -22.15 9.13 -14.49
N LEU A 370 -22.73 9.80 -13.49
CA LEU A 370 -24.15 10.19 -13.51
C LEU A 370 -24.30 11.57 -14.16
N SER A 371 -25.19 11.66 -15.13
CA SER A 371 -25.59 12.92 -15.80
C SER A 371 -26.82 13.59 -15.16
N ASP A 372 -27.23 13.12 -13.98
CA ASP A 372 -28.52 13.42 -13.38
C ASP A 372 -28.40 14.54 -12.30
N VAL A 373 -29.48 15.29 -12.10
CA VAL A 373 -29.59 16.39 -11.11
C VAL A 373 -29.40 15.88 -9.67
N ASP A 374 -29.74 14.61 -9.40
CA ASP A 374 -29.60 14.02 -8.06
C ASP A 374 -28.15 13.71 -7.72
N ALA A 375 -27.31 13.32 -8.72
CA ALA A 375 -25.87 13.19 -8.52
C ALA A 375 -25.22 14.53 -8.16
N HIS A 376 -25.65 15.64 -8.77
CA HIS A 376 -25.18 16.97 -8.40
C HIS A 376 -25.44 17.30 -6.93
N ARG A 377 -26.58 16.94 -6.38
CA ARG A 377 -26.90 17.16 -4.96
C ARG A 377 -25.97 16.35 -4.06
N ASP A 378 -25.78 15.08 -4.38
CA ASP A 378 -24.90 14.19 -3.63
C ASP A 378 -23.45 14.69 -3.65
N LEU A 379 -22.93 15.07 -4.82
CA LEU A 379 -21.57 15.59 -4.97
C LEU A 379 -21.36 16.96 -4.30
N VAL A 380 -22.37 17.86 -4.34
CA VAL A 380 -22.29 19.14 -3.62
C VAL A 380 -22.20 18.93 -2.11
N SER A 381 -22.82 17.90 -1.55
CA SER A 381 -22.67 17.59 -0.12
C SER A 381 -21.23 17.23 0.25
N MET A 382 -20.52 16.57 -0.66
CA MET A 382 -19.12 16.15 -0.46
C MET A 382 -18.11 17.31 -0.48
N LEU A 383 -18.49 18.52 -0.95
CA LEU A 383 -17.66 19.71 -0.79
C LEU A 383 -17.39 20.10 0.67
N LYS A 384 -18.13 19.50 1.62
CA LYS A 384 -17.93 19.67 3.06
C LYS A 384 -17.15 18.53 3.70
N ASP A 385 -16.70 17.53 2.92
CA ASP A 385 -15.88 16.45 3.43
C ASP A 385 -14.58 17.02 4.02
N PRO A 386 -14.13 16.52 5.18
CA PRO A 386 -12.87 16.99 5.78
C PRO A 386 -11.64 16.61 4.97
N ILE A 387 -11.74 15.64 4.06
CA ILE A 387 -10.66 15.17 3.18
C ILE A 387 -10.84 15.76 1.78
N ARG A 388 -9.75 16.28 1.20
CA ARG A 388 -9.77 17.03 -0.07
C ARG A 388 -9.78 16.16 -1.33
N SER A 389 -9.32 14.91 -1.24
CA SER A 389 -9.23 14.02 -2.41
C SER A 389 -10.58 13.57 -2.97
#